data_449baf6004a8873ead1540f5e87ef3be
#
_entry.id   449baf6004a8873ead1540f5e87ef3be
#
_cell.length_a   1.000
_cell.length_b   1.000
_cell.length_c   1.000
_cell.angle_alpha   90.00
_cell.angle_beta   90.00
_cell.angle_gamma   90.00
#
_symmetry.space_group_name_H-M   'P 1'
#
loop_
_entity.id
_entity.type
_entity.pdbx_description
1 polymer ?
#
loop_
_entity_poly.entity_id
_entity_poly.type
_entity_poly.pdbx_seq_one_letter_code
_entity_poly.pdbx_strand_id
1 'polypeptide(L)'
;DRPADPLAAYMEGMQERGIDRAVIVHPEPYGDDHRLIVDCLNEEPQKLRGTSLFYPKDPEAPNKLEALVREAPHMVATRFHAHRGKESYLDSFDDPGARALWKKAVDLDQIVELHIGPNYAAQAGKLIREFSGCKVLIDHLAEPHMGTSVEFADVLDLAQYPNVYMKLSGLNHFAEDAPYYESALSFTSRVIREFGVDRMVWGSGSPKIVDAHMANYSDSDRAKVKGGNIQQLLNWS
;
A
#
# COMPACT_ATOMS: atom_id res chain seq x y z
N ASP A 1 1.48 7.64 -26.58
CA ASP A 1 0.18 7.11 -27.02
C ASP A 1 -0.43 6.28 -25.91
N ARG A 2 -1.71 6.50 -25.63
CA ARG A 2 -2.43 5.65 -24.66
C ARG A 2 -2.89 4.38 -25.37
N PRO A 3 -2.77 3.18 -24.75
CA PRO A 3 -3.29 1.95 -25.34
C PRO A 3 -4.81 2.07 -25.54
N ALA A 4 -5.31 1.44 -26.60
CA ALA A 4 -6.76 1.42 -26.89
C ALA A 4 -7.53 0.68 -25.80
N ASP A 5 -6.92 -0.34 -25.20
CA ASP A 5 -7.41 -1.07 -24.04
C ASP A 5 -6.32 -1.04 -22.94
N PRO A 6 -6.47 -0.18 -21.92
CA PRO A 6 -5.50 -0.06 -20.85
C PRO A 6 -5.42 -1.31 -19.96
N LEU A 7 -6.52 -2.03 -19.75
CA LEU A 7 -6.54 -3.24 -18.93
C LEU A 7 -5.80 -4.37 -19.65
N ALA A 8 -6.08 -4.61 -20.94
CA ALA A 8 -5.37 -5.62 -21.72
C ALA A 8 -3.85 -5.36 -21.74
N ALA A 9 -3.44 -4.10 -21.97
CA ALA A 9 -2.03 -3.72 -21.95
C ALA A 9 -1.39 -3.91 -20.54
N TYR A 10 -2.13 -3.67 -19.47
CA TYR A 10 -1.66 -3.93 -18.11
C TYR A 10 -1.46 -5.43 -17.85
N MET A 11 -2.43 -6.26 -18.27
CA MET A 11 -2.37 -7.71 -18.13
C MET A 11 -1.22 -8.32 -18.93
N GLU A 12 -0.98 -7.84 -20.16
CA GLU A 12 0.18 -8.23 -20.97
C GLU A 12 1.50 -7.88 -20.27
N GLY A 13 1.63 -6.66 -19.74
CA GLY A 13 2.79 -6.23 -18.98
C GLY A 13 2.99 -7.01 -17.66
N MET A 14 1.95 -7.52 -17.03
CA MET A 14 2.07 -8.45 -15.90
C MET A 14 2.66 -9.79 -16.36
N GLN A 15 2.13 -10.36 -17.44
CA GLN A 15 2.60 -11.62 -18.00
C GLN A 15 4.09 -11.56 -18.41
N GLU A 16 4.51 -10.50 -19.11
CA GLU A 16 5.90 -10.29 -19.50
C GLU A 16 6.86 -10.25 -18.31
N ARG A 17 6.41 -9.76 -17.17
CA ARG A 17 7.19 -9.65 -15.93
C ARG A 17 7.06 -10.86 -15.01
N GLY A 18 6.28 -11.89 -15.40
CA GLY A 18 6.02 -13.07 -14.59
C GLY A 18 5.21 -12.77 -13.33
N ILE A 19 4.25 -11.84 -13.43
CA ILE A 19 3.34 -11.45 -12.35
C ILE A 19 2.00 -12.12 -12.58
N ASP A 20 1.59 -12.99 -11.67
CA ASP A 20 0.34 -13.76 -11.80
C ASP A 20 -0.88 -12.97 -11.33
N ARG A 21 -0.72 -12.16 -10.28
CA ARG A 21 -1.80 -11.44 -9.59
C ARG A 21 -1.34 -10.05 -9.15
N ALA A 22 -2.27 -9.10 -9.08
CA ALA A 22 -1.96 -7.74 -8.63
C ALA A 22 -3.05 -7.15 -7.73
N VAL A 23 -2.62 -6.26 -6.84
CA VAL A 23 -3.51 -5.31 -6.18
C VAL A 23 -3.37 -3.98 -6.89
N ILE A 24 -4.40 -3.57 -7.62
CA ILE A 24 -4.44 -2.28 -8.30
C ILE A 24 -4.93 -1.21 -7.34
N VAL A 25 -4.29 -0.06 -7.37
CA VAL A 25 -4.57 1.04 -6.45
C VAL A 25 -5.31 2.14 -7.18
N HIS A 26 -6.43 2.59 -6.62
CA HIS A 26 -7.21 3.68 -7.18
C HIS A 26 -6.37 4.95 -7.26
N PRO A 27 -6.22 5.56 -8.47
CA PRO A 27 -5.35 6.71 -8.63
C PRO A 27 -6.02 8.01 -8.20
N GLU A 28 -5.28 8.84 -7.49
CA GLU A 28 -5.69 10.14 -6.94
C GLU A 28 -6.46 11.06 -7.92
N PRO A 29 -6.07 11.20 -9.21
CA PRO A 29 -6.76 12.10 -10.14
C PRO A 29 -8.25 11.78 -10.37
N TYR A 30 -8.70 10.59 -10.03
CA TYR A 30 -10.11 10.20 -10.16
C TYR A 30 -10.95 10.52 -8.91
N GLY A 31 -10.30 11.03 -7.84
CA GLY A 31 -11.00 11.33 -6.59
C GLY A 31 -11.67 10.09 -5.99
N ASP A 32 -12.95 10.16 -5.70
CA ASP A 32 -13.75 9.04 -5.21
C ASP A 32 -14.60 8.34 -6.31
N ASP A 33 -14.28 8.58 -7.58
CA ASP A 33 -14.91 7.87 -8.72
C ASP A 33 -14.21 6.54 -9.00
N HIS A 34 -14.71 5.47 -8.41
CA HIS A 34 -14.14 4.13 -8.48
C HIS A 34 -14.59 3.29 -9.68
N ARG A 35 -15.38 3.83 -10.63
CA ARG A 35 -15.95 3.07 -11.76
C ARG A 35 -14.88 2.29 -12.54
N LEU A 36 -13.78 2.95 -12.90
CA LEU A 36 -12.71 2.30 -13.67
C LEU A 36 -12.09 1.10 -12.93
N ILE A 37 -11.76 1.26 -11.64
CA ILE A 37 -11.16 0.16 -10.89
C ILE A 37 -12.16 -0.98 -10.69
N VAL A 38 -13.43 -0.67 -10.47
CA VAL A 38 -14.51 -1.68 -10.35
C VAL A 38 -14.66 -2.48 -11.65
N ASP A 39 -14.65 -1.81 -12.81
CA ASP A 39 -14.69 -2.47 -14.11
C ASP A 39 -13.51 -3.43 -14.28
N CYS A 40 -12.27 -3.00 -13.96
CA CYS A 40 -11.10 -3.87 -14.02
C CYS A 40 -11.21 -5.10 -13.10
N LEU A 41 -11.74 -4.92 -11.89
CA LEU A 41 -11.91 -6.03 -10.94
C LEU A 41 -12.98 -7.03 -11.41
N ASN A 42 -14.01 -6.55 -12.08
CA ASN A 42 -15.08 -7.41 -12.64
C ASN A 42 -14.62 -8.18 -13.87
N GLU A 43 -13.74 -7.58 -14.70
CA GLU A 43 -13.19 -8.25 -15.89
C GLU A 43 -12.15 -9.31 -15.54
N GLU A 44 -11.30 -9.04 -14.51
CA GLU A 44 -10.20 -9.95 -14.12
C GLU A 44 -10.29 -10.37 -12.63
N PRO A 45 -11.40 -10.95 -12.17
CA PRO A 45 -11.65 -11.21 -10.74
C PRO A 45 -10.71 -12.26 -10.12
N GLN A 46 -10.08 -13.09 -10.95
CA GLN A 46 -9.13 -14.11 -10.48
C GLN A 46 -7.72 -13.53 -10.28
N LYS A 47 -7.38 -12.45 -11.00
CA LYS A 47 -6.03 -11.90 -11.05
C LYS A 47 -5.90 -10.55 -10.36
N LEU A 48 -7.00 -9.84 -10.14
CA LEU A 48 -6.97 -8.49 -9.58
C LEU A 48 -7.71 -8.38 -8.25
N ARG A 49 -7.15 -7.55 -7.37
CA ARG A 49 -7.80 -6.99 -6.18
C ARG A 49 -7.60 -5.47 -6.22
N GLY A 50 -8.44 -4.74 -5.47
CA GLY A 50 -8.43 -3.29 -5.52
C GLY A 50 -8.20 -2.63 -4.18
N THR A 51 -7.55 -1.46 -4.21
CA THR A 51 -7.46 -0.51 -3.10
C THR A 51 -8.27 0.72 -3.46
N SER A 52 -9.23 1.08 -2.62
CA SER A 52 -10.06 2.29 -2.77
C SER A 52 -9.38 3.53 -2.19
N LEU A 53 -9.90 4.71 -2.54
CA LEU A 53 -9.50 5.99 -1.98
C LEU A 53 -10.76 6.82 -1.69
N PHE A 54 -10.91 7.27 -0.44
CA PHE A 54 -11.95 8.19 -0.04
C PHE A 54 -11.37 9.35 0.74
N TYR A 55 -12.06 10.49 0.72
CA TYR A 55 -11.63 11.69 1.45
C TYR A 55 -12.11 11.62 2.90
N PRO A 56 -11.22 11.54 3.90
CA PRO A 56 -11.63 11.49 5.31
C PRO A 56 -12.44 12.70 5.76
N LYS A 57 -12.28 13.85 5.08
CA LYS A 57 -13.04 15.08 5.36
C LYS A 57 -14.49 15.02 4.88
N ASP A 58 -14.84 14.08 4.01
CA ASP A 58 -16.23 13.84 3.59
C ASP A 58 -16.94 12.99 4.66
N PRO A 59 -17.99 13.52 5.33
CA PRO A 59 -18.73 12.79 6.33
C PRO A 59 -19.41 11.51 5.79
N GLU A 60 -19.64 11.46 4.46
CA GLU A 60 -20.21 10.29 3.80
C GLU A 60 -19.17 9.24 3.38
N ALA A 61 -17.87 9.51 3.52
CA ALA A 61 -16.82 8.57 3.12
C ALA A 61 -16.99 7.16 3.73
N PRO A 62 -17.36 6.98 5.01
CA PRO A 62 -17.60 5.65 5.57
C PRO A 62 -18.77 4.91 4.90
N ASN A 63 -19.85 5.61 4.58
CA ASN A 63 -21.03 5.04 3.90
C ASN A 63 -20.70 4.68 2.44
N LYS A 64 -19.95 5.55 1.76
CA LYS A 64 -19.46 5.30 0.39
C LYS A 64 -18.54 4.09 0.34
N LEU A 65 -17.63 3.93 1.30
CA LEU A 65 -16.76 2.74 1.40
C LEU A 65 -17.59 1.47 1.57
N GLU A 66 -18.58 1.48 2.47
CA GLU A 66 -19.47 0.32 2.67
C GLU A 66 -20.25 -0.04 1.41
N ALA A 67 -20.78 0.95 0.69
CA ALA A 67 -21.48 0.72 -0.56
C ALA A 67 -20.55 0.13 -1.63
N LEU A 68 -19.33 0.67 -1.78
CA LEU A 68 -18.35 0.18 -2.74
C LEU A 68 -17.92 -1.27 -2.46
N VAL A 69 -17.63 -1.61 -1.21
CA VAL A 69 -17.21 -2.98 -0.84
C VAL A 69 -18.34 -4.00 -1.08
N ARG A 70 -19.60 -3.58 -0.90
CA ARG A 70 -20.77 -4.42 -1.20
C ARG A 70 -20.93 -4.64 -2.71
N GLU A 71 -20.70 -3.62 -3.52
CA GLU A 71 -20.80 -3.68 -4.98
C GLU A 71 -19.60 -4.43 -5.59
N ALA A 72 -18.41 -4.20 -5.09
CA ALA A 72 -17.15 -4.75 -5.57
C ALA A 72 -16.42 -5.56 -4.48
N PRO A 73 -16.77 -6.85 -4.26
CA PRO A 73 -16.17 -7.67 -3.19
C PRO A 73 -14.66 -7.90 -3.34
N HIS A 74 -14.10 -7.63 -4.51
CA HIS A 74 -12.66 -7.69 -4.77
C HIS A 74 -11.92 -6.40 -4.39
N MET A 75 -12.63 -5.38 -3.88
CA MET A 75 -12.04 -4.23 -3.20
C MET A 75 -11.66 -4.65 -1.79
N VAL A 76 -10.34 -4.78 -1.54
CA VAL A 76 -9.81 -5.42 -0.33
C VAL A 76 -9.07 -4.46 0.61
N ALA A 77 -8.84 -3.24 0.16
CA ALA A 77 -8.13 -2.22 0.93
C ALA A 77 -8.75 -0.83 0.73
N THR A 78 -8.55 0.04 1.71
CA THR A 78 -8.85 1.47 1.58
C THR A 78 -7.62 2.29 1.96
N ARG A 79 -7.31 3.30 1.14
CA ARG A 79 -6.07 4.08 1.24
C ARG A 79 -6.30 5.42 1.91
N PHE A 80 -5.38 5.75 2.81
CA PHE A 80 -5.22 7.08 3.38
C PHE A 80 -4.00 7.74 2.74
N HIS A 81 -4.18 8.94 2.17
CA HIS A 81 -3.18 9.64 1.41
C HIS A 81 -2.86 10.97 2.08
N ALA A 82 -1.71 11.06 2.77
CA ALA A 82 -1.42 12.15 3.69
C ALA A 82 -0.27 13.08 3.27
N HIS A 83 0.16 13.09 2.00
CA HIS A 83 1.33 13.89 1.60
C HIS A 83 1.26 14.53 0.21
N ARG A 84 0.27 14.28 -0.62
CA ARG A 84 0.19 14.78 -2.01
C ARG A 84 -1.17 15.41 -2.32
N GLY A 85 -1.18 16.28 -3.35
CA GLY A 85 -2.33 16.92 -3.91
C GLY A 85 -2.41 18.41 -3.60
N LYS A 86 -3.19 19.16 -4.41
CA LYS A 86 -3.47 20.59 -4.17
C LYS A 86 -4.32 20.80 -2.94
N GLU A 87 -5.16 19.81 -2.63
CA GLU A 87 -5.96 19.73 -1.43
C GLU A 87 -5.50 18.48 -0.67
N SER A 88 -5.14 18.65 0.60
CA SER A 88 -4.74 17.52 1.44
C SER A 88 -5.94 16.59 1.63
N TYR A 89 -5.79 15.32 1.28
CA TYR A 89 -6.79 14.28 1.56
C TYR A 89 -6.96 14.08 3.06
N LEU A 90 -5.87 14.25 3.80
CA LEU A 90 -5.80 14.03 5.23
C LEU A 90 -4.82 15.04 5.85
N ASP A 91 -5.30 15.90 6.74
CA ASP A 91 -4.44 16.82 7.48
C ASP A 91 -3.84 16.17 8.73
N SER A 92 -4.59 15.31 9.38
CA SER A 92 -4.21 14.63 10.61
C SER A 92 -5.02 13.36 10.83
N PHE A 93 -4.37 12.32 11.37
CA PHE A 93 -5.08 11.12 11.85
C PHE A 93 -5.84 11.35 13.17
N ASP A 94 -5.63 12.47 13.84
CA ASP A 94 -6.44 12.89 14.98
C ASP A 94 -7.81 13.50 14.54
N ASP A 95 -8.03 13.67 13.21
CA ASP A 95 -9.30 14.13 12.63
C ASP A 95 -10.42 13.08 12.85
N PRO A 96 -11.62 13.49 13.32
CA PRO A 96 -12.73 12.57 13.53
C PRO A 96 -13.17 11.81 12.27
N GLY A 97 -13.07 12.44 11.10
CA GLY A 97 -13.41 11.81 9.82
C GLY A 97 -12.41 10.71 9.45
N ALA A 98 -11.10 10.98 9.66
CA ALA A 98 -10.06 9.96 9.46
C ALA A 98 -10.32 8.74 10.35
N ARG A 99 -10.62 8.96 11.62
CA ARG A 99 -10.94 7.90 12.59
C ARG A 99 -12.21 7.14 12.22
N ALA A 100 -13.25 7.83 11.74
CA ALA A 100 -14.51 7.20 11.33
C ALA A 100 -14.32 6.32 10.09
N LEU A 101 -13.58 6.81 9.09
CA LEU A 101 -13.25 6.04 7.88
C LEU A 101 -12.36 4.82 8.23
N TRP A 102 -11.35 5.00 9.09
CA TRP A 102 -10.50 3.89 9.55
C TRP A 102 -11.33 2.82 10.26
N LYS A 103 -12.19 3.24 11.20
CA LYS A 103 -13.10 2.32 11.89
C LYS A 103 -13.97 1.54 10.89
N LYS A 104 -14.56 2.21 9.89
CA LYS A 104 -15.37 1.56 8.86
C LYS A 104 -14.54 0.55 8.04
N ALA A 105 -13.31 0.88 7.69
CA ALA A 105 -12.41 -0.05 7.01
C ALA A 105 -12.18 -1.32 7.84
N VAL A 106 -11.94 -1.16 9.15
CA VAL A 106 -11.80 -2.29 10.08
C VAL A 106 -13.08 -3.12 10.19
N ASP A 107 -14.24 -2.48 10.31
CA ASP A 107 -15.55 -3.15 10.40
C ASP A 107 -15.85 -3.99 9.12
N LEU A 108 -15.29 -3.59 7.99
CA LEU A 108 -15.43 -4.27 6.69
C LEU A 108 -14.28 -5.25 6.36
N ASP A 109 -13.39 -5.55 7.31
CA ASP A 109 -12.17 -6.38 7.12
C ASP A 109 -11.27 -5.89 5.96
N GLN A 110 -11.26 -4.58 5.72
CA GLN A 110 -10.37 -3.97 4.73
C GLN A 110 -8.97 -3.81 5.29
N ILE A 111 -7.95 -3.97 4.43
CA ILE A 111 -6.60 -3.50 4.75
C ILE A 111 -6.62 -1.97 4.76
N VAL A 112 -6.10 -1.38 5.82
CA VAL A 112 -5.81 0.07 5.86
C VAL A 112 -4.46 0.30 5.19
N GLU A 113 -4.48 0.90 4.00
CA GLU A 113 -3.28 1.22 3.24
C GLU A 113 -2.87 2.67 3.52
N LEU A 114 -1.62 2.89 3.93
CA LEU A 114 -1.11 4.18 4.35
C LEU A 114 -0.06 4.70 3.36
N HIS A 115 -0.42 5.65 2.52
CA HIS A 115 0.51 6.41 1.70
C HIS A 115 0.82 7.73 2.41
N ILE A 116 1.78 7.68 3.33
CA ILE A 116 2.10 8.75 4.27
C ILE A 116 3.58 9.11 4.23
N GLY A 117 3.88 10.35 4.61
CA GLY A 117 5.24 10.75 5.00
C GLY A 117 5.54 10.36 6.46
N PRO A 118 6.83 10.37 6.87
CA PRO A 118 7.26 9.98 8.22
C PRO A 118 6.60 10.77 9.35
N ASN A 119 6.28 12.03 9.12
CA ASN A 119 5.63 12.92 10.09
C ASN A 119 4.22 12.48 10.52
N TYR A 120 3.61 11.54 9.80
CA TYR A 120 2.30 10.96 10.17
C TYR A 120 2.39 9.66 10.97
N ALA A 121 3.59 9.06 11.07
CA ALA A 121 3.74 7.73 11.67
C ALA A 121 3.30 7.66 13.13
N ALA A 122 3.67 8.64 13.94
CA ALA A 122 3.27 8.70 15.35
C ALA A 122 1.74 8.78 15.54
N GLN A 123 1.05 9.54 14.67
CA GLN A 123 -0.41 9.66 14.69
C GLN A 123 -1.07 8.37 14.21
N ALA A 124 -0.59 7.77 13.10
CA ALA A 124 -1.07 6.48 12.61
C ALA A 124 -0.91 5.39 13.68
N GLY A 125 0.21 5.41 14.43
CA GLY A 125 0.46 4.50 15.54
C GLY A 125 -0.61 4.55 16.66
N LYS A 126 -1.28 5.69 16.87
CA LYS A 126 -2.40 5.78 17.82
C LYS A 126 -3.59 4.96 17.32
N LEU A 127 -3.97 5.10 16.04
CA LEU A 127 -5.08 4.34 15.44
C LEU A 127 -4.76 2.85 15.33
N ILE A 128 -3.52 2.49 14.99
CA ILE A 128 -3.08 1.10 14.97
C ILE A 128 -3.24 0.43 16.33
N ARG A 129 -2.89 1.12 17.43
CA ARG A 129 -3.09 0.61 18.78
C ARG A 129 -4.57 0.50 19.15
N GLU A 130 -5.36 1.52 18.80
CA GLU A 130 -6.80 1.54 19.08
C GLU A 130 -7.53 0.42 18.33
N PHE A 131 -7.18 0.19 17.08
CA PHE A 131 -7.77 -0.84 16.23
C PHE A 131 -6.77 -1.99 16.01
N SER A 132 -6.31 -2.62 17.08
CA SER A 132 -5.22 -3.60 17.08
C SER A 132 -5.45 -4.84 16.21
N GLY A 133 -6.70 -5.11 15.81
CA GLY A 133 -7.06 -6.20 14.90
C GLY A 133 -6.98 -5.84 13.42
N CYS A 134 -6.78 -4.56 13.06
CA CYS A 134 -6.74 -4.17 11.65
C CYS A 134 -5.41 -4.54 11.00
N LYS A 135 -5.46 -4.90 9.72
CA LYS A 135 -4.28 -5.08 8.87
C LYS A 135 -3.89 -3.74 8.29
N VAL A 136 -2.63 -3.35 8.46
CA VAL A 136 -2.10 -2.07 7.95
C VAL A 136 -0.97 -2.33 6.98
N LEU A 137 -1.00 -1.67 5.82
CA LEU A 137 0.03 -1.76 4.80
C LEU A 137 0.57 -0.36 4.48
N ILE A 138 1.83 -0.11 4.79
CA ILE A 138 2.48 1.19 4.57
C ILE A 138 3.12 1.22 3.18
N ASP A 139 2.78 2.23 2.39
CA ASP A 139 3.30 2.42 1.04
C ASP A 139 4.71 2.98 1.01
N HIS A 140 5.49 2.56 0.03
CA HIS A 140 6.73 3.20 -0.42
C HIS A 140 7.70 3.53 0.71
N LEU A 141 7.87 2.59 1.67
CA LEU A 141 8.76 2.77 2.82
C LEU A 141 8.43 4.03 3.65
N ALA A 142 7.15 4.45 3.65
CA ALA A 142 6.66 5.70 4.26
C ALA A 142 7.34 6.96 3.71
N GLU A 143 7.70 7.00 2.41
CA GLU A 143 8.25 8.16 1.71
C GLU A 143 9.39 8.88 2.50
N PRO A 144 10.53 8.23 2.74
CA PRO A 144 11.56 8.71 3.66
C PRO A 144 12.11 10.10 3.32
N HIS A 145 12.05 10.51 2.04
CA HIS A 145 12.49 11.81 1.56
C HIS A 145 11.55 12.97 1.97
N MET A 146 10.34 12.66 2.46
CA MET A 146 9.35 13.65 2.89
C MET A 146 9.42 13.98 4.39
N GLY A 147 10.42 13.46 5.09
CA GLY A 147 10.60 13.70 6.51
C GLY A 147 12.06 13.70 6.92
N THR A 148 12.28 13.83 8.22
CA THR A 148 13.60 13.78 8.85
C THR A 148 13.93 12.36 9.33
N SER A 149 15.20 12.11 9.64
CA SER A 149 15.64 10.85 10.25
C SER A 149 15.03 10.62 11.64
N VAL A 150 14.66 11.69 12.35
CA VAL A 150 13.98 11.61 13.66
C VAL A 150 12.54 11.13 13.47
N GLU A 151 11.79 11.73 12.55
CA GLU A 151 10.44 11.31 12.22
C GLU A 151 10.41 9.88 11.65
N PHE A 152 11.46 9.49 10.90
CA PHE A 152 11.56 8.12 10.40
C PHE A 152 11.76 7.07 11.50
N ALA A 153 12.25 7.45 12.66
CA ALA A 153 12.30 6.55 13.81
C ALA A 153 10.88 6.13 14.24
N ASP A 154 9.90 7.04 14.20
CA ASP A 154 8.50 6.72 14.47
C ASP A 154 7.92 5.72 13.44
N VAL A 155 8.38 5.76 12.17
CA VAL A 155 8.01 4.76 11.17
C VAL A 155 8.55 3.38 11.55
N LEU A 156 9.81 3.30 11.97
CA LEU A 156 10.41 2.03 12.40
C LEU A 156 9.76 1.49 13.68
N ASP A 157 9.32 2.37 14.58
CA ASP A 157 8.60 1.98 15.79
C ASP A 157 7.25 1.30 15.48
N LEU A 158 6.66 1.55 14.30
CA LEU A 158 5.45 0.83 13.86
C LEU A 158 5.71 -0.67 13.66
N ALA A 159 6.94 -1.09 13.46
CA ALA A 159 7.32 -2.50 13.34
C ALA A 159 7.04 -3.33 14.61
N GLN A 160 6.85 -2.68 15.79
CA GLN A 160 6.42 -3.38 17.01
C GLN A 160 5.02 -4.00 16.89
N TYR A 161 4.18 -3.53 15.97
CA TYR A 161 2.83 -4.03 15.76
C TYR A 161 2.83 -5.18 14.74
N PRO A 162 2.41 -6.40 15.10
CA PRO A 162 2.49 -7.57 14.23
C PRO A 162 1.55 -7.51 13.02
N ASN A 163 0.56 -6.64 13.05
CA ASN A 163 -0.42 -6.41 11.99
C ASN A 163 -0.02 -5.29 11.01
N VAL A 164 1.19 -4.74 11.14
CA VAL A 164 1.71 -3.68 10.26
C VAL A 164 2.73 -4.27 9.27
N TYR A 165 2.46 -4.05 8.00
CA TYR A 165 3.25 -4.47 6.84
C TYR A 165 3.84 -3.25 6.13
N MET A 166 4.94 -3.45 5.40
CA MET A 166 5.67 -2.38 4.70
C MET A 166 5.90 -2.75 3.24
N LYS A 167 5.55 -1.85 2.31
CA LYS A 167 5.85 -2.05 0.89
C LYS A 167 7.30 -1.66 0.56
N LEU A 168 8.06 -2.61 0.03
CA LEU A 168 9.34 -2.37 -0.63
C LEU A 168 9.06 -1.86 -2.05
N SER A 169 8.87 -0.57 -2.18
CA SER A 169 8.54 0.14 -3.42
C SER A 169 8.86 1.63 -3.30
N GLY A 170 8.67 2.41 -4.38
CA GLY A 170 8.88 3.85 -4.36
C GLY A 170 10.34 4.27 -4.26
N LEU A 171 11.30 3.39 -4.53
CA LEU A 171 12.74 3.68 -4.42
C LEU A 171 13.17 4.83 -5.34
N ASN A 172 12.51 4.96 -6.49
CA ASN A 172 12.72 6.08 -7.43
C ASN A 172 12.29 7.45 -6.88
N HIS A 173 11.65 7.50 -5.71
CA HIS A 173 11.29 8.77 -5.08
C HIS A 173 12.47 9.41 -4.35
N PHE A 174 13.48 8.63 -3.99
CA PHE A 174 14.63 9.11 -3.19
C PHE A 174 16.00 8.53 -3.61
N ALA A 175 16.05 7.65 -4.62
CA ALA A 175 17.28 7.12 -5.21
C ALA A 175 17.23 7.31 -6.73
N GLU A 176 18.39 7.62 -7.34
CA GLU A 176 18.47 7.97 -8.78
C GLU A 176 19.11 6.88 -9.63
N ASP A 177 19.72 5.87 -9.02
CA ASP A 177 20.48 4.81 -9.69
C ASP A 177 19.62 3.64 -10.17
N ALA A 178 18.63 3.96 -11.01
CA ALA A 178 17.80 2.95 -11.68
C ALA A 178 18.67 1.93 -12.44
N PRO A 179 18.22 0.68 -12.61
CA PRO A 179 16.87 0.18 -12.31
C PRO A 179 16.69 -0.43 -10.93
N TYR A 180 17.76 -0.63 -10.16
CA TYR A 180 17.70 -1.40 -8.91
C TYR A 180 17.88 -0.55 -7.65
N TYR A 181 18.28 0.72 -7.77
CA TYR A 181 18.41 1.67 -6.67
C TYR A 181 19.32 1.17 -5.54
N GLU A 182 20.52 0.69 -5.91
CA GLU A 182 21.47 0.08 -4.99
C GLU A 182 21.99 1.07 -3.93
N SER A 183 21.99 2.37 -4.23
CA SER A 183 22.30 3.42 -3.26
C SER A 183 21.39 3.40 -2.04
N ALA A 184 20.18 2.85 -2.16
CA ALA A 184 19.22 2.70 -1.07
C ALA A 184 19.41 1.43 -0.24
N LEU A 185 20.35 0.53 -0.58
CA LEU A 185 20.51 -0.79 0.07
C LEU A 185 20.68 -0.72 1.59
N SER A 186 21.48 0.21 2.10
CA SER A 186 21.69 0.36 3.55
C SER A 186 20.38 0.73 4.28
N PHE A 187 19.59 1.60 3.66
CA PHE A 187 18.29 2.03 4.17
C PHE A 187 17.26 0.91 4.15
N THR A 188 17.08 0.27 2.99
CA THR A 188 16.09 -0.82 2.84
C THR A 188 16.45 -2.03 3.71
N SER A 189 17.73 -2.37 3.85
CA SER A 189 18.19 -3.43 4.75
C SER A 189 17.82 -3.16 6.21
N ARG A 190 17.87 -1.90 6.64
CA ARG A 190 17.41 -1.51 7.98
C ARG A 190 15.90 -1.73 8.11
N VAL A 191 15.11 -1.25 7.16
CA VAL A 191 13.64 -1.41 7.20
C VAL A 191 13.24 -2.89 7.19
N ILE A 192 13.84 -3.71 6.30
CA ILE A 192 13.58 -5.15 6.22
C ILE A 192 13.90 -5.84 7.55
N ARG A 193 15.00 -5.46 8.20
CA ARG A 193 15.38 -6.03 9.50
C ARG A 193 14.37 -5.68 10.61
N GLU A 194 13.88 -4.44 10.66
CA GLU A 194 12.95 -3.98 11.70
C GLU A 194 11.55 -4.60 11.53
N PHE A 195 11.01 -4.62 10.29
CA PHE A 195 9.70 -5.21 10.02
C PHE A 195 9.74 -6.74 9.94
N GLY A 196 10.88 -7.31 9.57
CA GLY A 196 11.03 -8.74 9.28
C GLY A 196 10.48 -9.14 7.92
N VAL A 197 11.05 -10.19 7.34
CA VAL A 197 10.73 -10.68 5.98
C VAL A 197 9.24 -10.96 5.80
N ASP A 198 8.59 -11.53 6.82
CA ASP A 198 7.18 -11.94 6.76
C ASP A 198 6.19 -10.77 6.70
N ARG A 199 6.67 -9.54 6.90
CA ARG A 199 5.84 -8.31 6.84
C ARG A 199 6.30 -7.31 5.79
N MET A 200 7.24 -7.70 4.93
CA MET A 200 7.61 -6.94 3.75
C MET A 200 6.79 -7.39 2.54
N VAL A 201 6.35 -6.44 1.71
CA VAL A 201 5.56 -6.69 0.50
C VAL A 201 6.17 -5.93 -0.66
N TRP A 202 6.42 -6.61 -1.79
CA TRP A 202 6.78 -5.90 -3.01
C TRP A 202 5.56 -5.14 -3.56
N GLY A 203 5.74 -3.84 -3.87
CA GLY A 203 4.62 -2.97 -4.22
C GLY A 203 4.51 -2.65 -5.71
N SER A 204 5.61 -2.40 -6.40
CA SER A 204 5.59 -1.97 -7.81
C SER A 204 6.99 -1.97 -8.42
N GLY A 205 7.06 -1.67 -9.73
CA GLY A 205 8.31 -1.70 -10.49
C GLY A 205 8.67 -3.12 -10.94
N SER A 206 9.96 -3.42 -11.03
CA SER A 206 10.45 -4.75 -11.37
C SER A 206 10.52 -5.63 -10.11
N PRO A 207 10.05 -6.90 -10.14
CA PRO A 207 10.27 -7.82 -9.02
C PRO A 207 11.75 -8.11 -8.74
N LYS A 208 12.66 -7.80 -9.69
CA LYS A 208 14.12 -7.90 -9.50
C LYS A 208 14.66 -6.91 -8.47
N ILE A 209 13.90 -5.88 -8.11
CA ILE A 209 14.22 -4.99 -6.97
C ILE A 209 14.32 -5.80 -5.67
N VAL A 210 13.42 -6.77 -5.47
CA VAL A 210 13.48 -7.65 -4.30
C VAL A 210 14.77 -8.48 -4.32
N ASP A 211 15.17 -8.99 -5.48
CA ASP A 211 16.41 -9.78 -5.61
C ASP A 211 17.65 -8.94 -5.28
N ALA A 212 17.68 -7.69 -5.74
CA ALA A 212 18.79 -6.77 -5.48
C ALA A 212 18.88 -6.38 -3.98
N HIS A 213 17.74 -5.99 -3.40
CA HIS A 213 17.69 -5.50 -2.01
C HIS A 213 17.71 -6.62 -0.96
N MET A 214 17.49 -7.85 -1.36
CA MET A 214 17.48 -9.04 -0.51
C MET A 214 18.47 -10.12 -0.98
N ALA A 215 19.58 -9.71 -1.60
CA ALA A 215 20.57 -10.65 -2.14
C ALA A 215 21.14 -11.63 -1.09
N ASN A 216 21.20 -11.23 0.18
CA ASN A 216 21.68 -12.03 1.29
C ASN A 216 20.60 -12.88 1.99
N TYR A 217 19.36 -12.84 1.48
CA TYR A 217 18.24 -13.65 1.99
C TYR A 217 18.03 -14.89 1.12
N SER A 218 17.34 -15.90 1.66
CA SER A 218 17.01 -17.11 0.92
C SER A 218 16.04 -16.86 -0.23
N ASP A 219 16.00 -17.76 -1.22
CA ASP A 219 15.00 -17.71 -2.30
C ASP A 219 13.57 -17.76 -1.75
N SER A 220 13.35 -18.52 -0.69
CA SER A 220 12.06 -18.60 0.01
C SER A 220 11.67 -17.25 0.60
N ASP A 221 12.60 -16.53 1.23
CA ASP A 221 12.32 -15.20 1.79
C ASP A 221 12.00 -14.18 0.71
N ARG A 222 12.76 -14.19 -0.39
CA ARG A 222 12.45 -13.33 -1.55
C ARG A 222 11.09 -13.64 -2.16
N ALA A 223 10.72 -14.92 -2.26
CA ALA A 223 9.41 -15.33 -2.76
C ALA A 223 8.25 -14.84 -1.85
N LYS A 224 8.44 -14.88 -0.52
CA LYS A 224 7.47 -14.29 0.42
C LYS A 224 7.23 -12.82 0.12
N VAL A 225 8.30 -12.03 -0.03
CA VAL A 225 8.20 -10.58 -0.27
C VAL A 225 7.63 -10.27 -1.66
N LYS A 226 7.98 -11.04 -2.69
CA LYS A 226 7.47 -10.85 -4.06
C LYS A 226 5.96 -11.09 -4.19
N GLY A 227 5.37 -11.97 -3.38
CA GLY A 227 3.94 -12.28 -3.50
C GLY A 227 3.35 -13.07 -2.34
N GLY A 228 4.12 -13.94 -1.68
CA GLY A 228 3.59 -14.81 -0.63
C GLY A 228 2.94 -14.05 0.53
N ASN A 229 3.55 -12.98 0.99
CA ASN A 229 3.05 -12.20 2.13
C ASN A 229 1.74 -11.47 1.80
N ILE A 230 1.63 -10.83 0.63
CA ILE A 230 0.38 -10.15 0.24
C ILE A 230 -0.72 -11.17 -0.03
N GLN A 231 -0.40 -12.32 -0.62
CA GLN A 231 -1.33 -13.41 -0.84
C GLN A 231 -1.90 -13.93 0.50
N GLN A 232 -1.03 -14.13 1.49
CA GLN A 232 -1.45 -14.53 2.84
C GLN A 232 -2.28 -13.44 3.53
N LEU A 233 -1.86 -12.18 3.44
CA LEU A 233 -2.54 -11.03 4.04
C LEU A 233 -3.99 -10.89 3.52
N LEU A 234 -4.20 -11.19 2.24
CA LEU A 234 -5.48 -11.11 1.55
C LEU A 234 -6.30 -12.41 1.62
N ASN A 235 -5.77 -13.50 2.19
CA ASN A 235 -6.35 -14.85 2.08
C ASN A 235 -6.67 -15.22 0.62
N TRP A 236 -5.77 -14.86 -0.30
CA TRP A 236 -5.96 -15.01 -1.73
C TRP A 236 -5.38 -16.34 -2.22
N SER A 237 -6.20 -17.36 -2.16
CA SER A 237 -5.87 -18.73 -2.64
C SER A 237 -5.79 -18.82 -4.16
#